data_47bb5979b8560de8402645e7e17feafb
#
_entry.id   47bb5979b8560de8402645e7e17feafb
#
_cell.length_a   1.000
_cell.length_b   1.000
_cell.length_c   1.000
_cell.angle_alpha   90.00
_cell.angle_beta   90.00
_cell.angle_gamma   90.00
#
_symmetry.space_group_name_H-M   'P 1'
#
loop_
_entity.id
_entity.type
_entity.pdbx_description
1 polymer ?
#
loop_
_entity_poly.entity_id
_entity_poly.type
_entity_poly.pdbx_seq_one_letter_code
_entity_poly.pdbx_strand_id
1 'polypeptide(L)'
;NSAFNYISPTYLVDLPSKGVFYPGGHPLNGKTTVELREMTAKEEDILFNKSFLERGIVLEKLLQSLFVDKSIDPASLLVIDKNALLFAARINGYGPEYPIKANCPACLSQFDSVVDLNTLLKIREKEKKDGVILLSNGLLSVTLPVTKWVVVIKPLSGADQDNLQKILETKKKNNIDQNSLIENIRSYVVSINGVIDGTSIYEAITNMPARDSKLLRNVYSDCFPNITTTSQVVCTVCRETADLEVPFTISFFWSK
;
A
#
# COMPACT_ATOMS: atom_id res chain seq x y z
N ASN A 1 20.28 -3.29 -36.43
CA ASN A 1 19.18 -4.06 -37.04
C ASN A 1 18.81 -5.21 -36.11
N SER A 2 17.77 -5.02 -35.28
CA SER A 2 17.17 -6.12 -34.52
C SER A 2 16.46 -7.04 -35.52
N ALA A 3 16.81 -8.33 -35.53
CA ALA A 3 16.18 -9.33 -36.37
C ALA A 3 14.68 -9.56 -35.99
N PHE A 4 14.27 -9.07 -34.83
CA PHE A 4 12.91 -9.16 -34.31
C PHE A 4 12.39 -7.77 -33.97
N ASN A 5 11.27 -7.40 -34.57
CA ASN A 5 10.55 -6.17 -34.26
C ASN A 5 9.60 -6.48 -33.09
N TYR A 6 10.12 -6.42 -31.84
CA TYR A 6 9.34 -6.74 -30.65
C TYR A 6 8.65 -5.48 -30.14
N ILE A 7 7.33 -5.46 -30.23
CA ILE A 7 6.47 -4.49 -29.57
C ILE A 7 5.99 -5.13 -28.28
N SER A 8 6.44 -4.61 -27.13
CA SER A 8 5.95 -5.09 -25.83
C SER A 8 4.46 -4.73 -25.69
N PRO A 9 3.57 -5.69 -25.51
CA PRO A 9 2.17 -5.40 -25.21
C PRO A 9 2.05 -4.54 -23.94
N THR A 10 0.98 -3.77 -23.87
CA THR A 10 0.68 -2.91 -22.71
C THR A 10 -0.74 -3.18 -22.22
N TYR A 11 -0.98 -2.83 -20.96
CA TYR A 11 -2.31 -2.93 -20.34
C TYR A 11 -2.53 -1.76 -19.38
N LEU A 12 -3.80 -1.41 -19.17
CA LEU A 12 -4.20 -0.34 -18.25
C LEU A 12 -4.54 -0.92 -16.88
N VAL A 13 -4.11 -0.23 -15.83
CA VAL A 13 -4.41 -0.57 -14.43
C VAL A 13 -5.14 0.60 -13.79
N ASP A 14 -6.31 0.31 -13.20
CA ASP A 14 -7.07 1.30 -12.45
C ASP A 14 -6.35 1.68 -11.15
N LEU A 15 -6.27 2.99 -10.88
CA LEU A 15 -5.71 3.51 -9.64
C LEU A 15 -6.79 3.62 -8.56
N PRO A 16 -6.63 2.98 -7.39
CA PRO A 16 -7.53 3.16 -6.26
C PRO A 16 -7.73 4.61 -5.84
N SER A 17 -6.68 5.44 -5.94
CA SER A 17 -6.72 6.87 -5.64
C SER A 17 -7.54 7.69 -6.63
N LYS A 18 -7.77 7.17 -7.84
CA LYS A 18 -8.34 7.92 -9.00
C LYS A 18 -7.57 9.23 -9.25
N GLY A 19 -6.30 9.30 -8.86
CA GLY A 19 -5.45 10.49 -8.99
C GLY A 19 -5.81 11.68 -8.08
N VAL A 20 -6.80 11.54 -7.19
CA VAL A 20 -7.36 12.65 -6.39
C VAL A 20 -6.40 13.14 -5.32
N PHE A 21 -5.54 12.25 -4.81
CA PHE A 21 -4.66 12.54 -3.67
C PHE A 21 -3.24 12.94 -4.07
N TYR A 22 -2.93 13.00 -5.37
CA TYR A 22 -1.65 13.50 -5.84
C TYR A 22 -1.65 15.03 -5.91
N PRO A 23 -0.54 15.69 -5.55
CA PRO A 23 -0.45 17.15 -5.62
C PRO A 23 -0.49 17.64 -7.07
N GLY A 24 -0.88 18.90 -7.27
CA GLY A 24 -0.82 19.54 -8.57
C GLY A 24 0.59 19.47 -9.17
N GLY A 25 0.69 19.15 -10.47
CA GLY A 25 1.96 18.94 -11.15
C GLY A 25 2.53 17.51 -11.07
N HIS A 26 2.01 16.63 -10.22
CA HIS A 26 2.38 15.22 -10.23
C HIS A 26 1.82 14.51 -11.49
N PRO A 27 2.60 13.61 -12.16
CA PRO A 27 2.16 12.92 -13.38
C PRO A 27 0.83 12.18 -13.25
N LEU A 28 0.48 11.72 -12.04
CA LEU A 28 -0.75 10.99 -11.76
C LEU A 28 -1.88 11.86 -11.20
N ASN A 29 -1.70 13.18 -11.07
CA ASN A 29 -2.78 14.05 -10.61
C ASN A 29 -3.96 13.99 -11.59
N GLY A 30 -5.14 13.61 -11.10
CA GLY A 30 -6.37 13.46 -11.88
C GLY A 30 -6.41 12.27 -12.85
N LYS A 31 -5.36 11.41 -12.89
CA LYS A 31 -5.38 10.19 -13.71
C LYS A 31 -6.04 9.05 -12.95
N THR A 32 -6.94 8.35 -13.62
CA THR A 32 -7.66 7.19 -13.07
C THR A 32 -6.96 5.86 -13.37
N THR A 33 -6.11 5.83 -14.38
CA THR A 33 -5.41 4.63 -14.86
C THR A 33 -3.94 4.91 -15.13
N VAL A 34 -3.13 3.85 -15.09
CA VAL A 34 -1.72 3.85 -15.51
C VAL A 34 -1.50 2.74 -16.51
N GLU A 35 -0.71 3.01 -17.56
CA GLU A 35 -0.33 2.04 -18.57
C GLU A 35 1.00 1.38 -18.19
N LEU A 36 0.97 0.04 -18.10
CA LEU A 36 2.13 -0.81 -17.85
C LEU A 36 2.43 -1.67 -19.09
N ARG A 37 3.72 -2.01 -19.26
CA ARG A 37 4.14 -3.02 -20.23
C ARG A 37 4.07 -4.41 -19.60
N GLU A 38 3.86 -5.42 -20.43
CA GLU A 38 4.02 -6.82 -20.03
C GLU A 38 5.41 -7.09 -19.46
N MET A 39 5.48 -7.94 -18.42
CA MET A 39 6.74 -8.43 -17.87
C MET A 39 7.45 -9.32 -18.88
N THR A 40 8.77 -9.18 -18.93
CA THR A 40 9.66 -10.01 -19.75
C THR A 40 10.75 -10.61 -18.87
N ALA A 41 11.61 -11.46 -19.42
CA ALA A 41 12.78 -12.00 -18.72
C ALA A 41 13.68 -10.89 -18.10
N LYS A 42 13.66 -9.67 -18.66
CA LYS A 42 14.36 -8.52 -18.08
C LYS A 42 13.81 -8.11 -16.72
N GLU A 43 12.49 -8.12 -16.56
CA GLU A 43 11.83 -7.80 -15.30
C GLU A 43 12.01 -8.94 -14.28
N GLU A 44 12.09 -10.19 -14.74
CA GLU A 44 12.48 -11.33 -13.89
C GLU A 44 13.91 -11.18 -13.37
N ASP A 45 14.86 -10.75 -14.20
CA ASP A 45 16.23 -10.46 -13.75
C ASP A 45 16.27 -9.36 -12.68
N ILE A 46 15.38 -8.35 -12.76
CA ILE A 46 15.23 -7.34 -11.70
C ILE A 46 14.76 -7.98 -10.41
N LEU A 47 13.76 -8.87 -10.46
CA LEU A 47 13.21 -9.56 -9.29
C LEU A 47 14.24 -10.46 -8.59
N PHE A 48 15.15 -11.09 -9.35
CA PHE A 48 16.22 -11.96 -8.81
C PHE A 48 17.52 -11.21 -8.47
N ASN A 49 17.59 -9.90 -8.67
CA ASN A 49 18.80 -9.14 -8.42
C ASN A 49 19.10 -9.00 -6.92
N LYS A 50 20.13 -9.69 -6.44
CA LYS A 50 20.53 -9.71 -5.03
C LYS A 50 20.75 -8.32 -4.44
N SER A 51 21.43 -7.43 -5.18
CA SER A 51 21.70 -6.07 -4.70
C SER A 51 20.40 -5.25 -4.51
N PHE A 52 19.42 -5.43 -5.39
CA PHE A 52 18.13 -4.75 -5.24
C PHE A 52 17.31 -5.33 -4.08
N LEU A 53 17.40 -6.66 -3.86
CA LEU A 53 16.77 -7.35 -2.74
C LEU A 53 17.33 -6.89 -1.39
N GLU A 54 18.66 -6.87 -1.25
CA GLU A 54 19.36 -6.42 -0.04
C GLU A 54 19.08 -4.95 0.29
N ARG A 55 18.87 -4.12 -0.73
CA ARG A 55 18.54 -2.70 -0.58
C ARG A 55 17.03 -2.43 -0.43
N GLY A 56 16.17 -3.44 -0.56
CA GLY A 56 14.73 -3.31 -0.47
C GLY A 56 14.07 -2.52 -1.62
N ILE A 57 14.77 -2.30 -2.75
CA ILE A 57 14.31 -1.44 -3.86
C ILE A 57 13.81 -2.21 -5.08
N VAL A 58 13.68 -3.52 -4.97
CA VAL A 58 13.37 -4.40 -6.11
C VAL A 58 12.00 -4.09 -6.74
N LEU A 59 10.98 -3.85 -5.93
CA LEU A 59 9.62 -3.55 -6.41
C LEU A 59 9.53 -2.18 -7.10
N GLU A 60 10.31 -1.21 -6.64
CA GLU A 60 10.42 0.10 -7.29
C GLU A 60 11.11 -0.01 -8.64
N LYS A 61 12.21 -0.78 -8.72
CA LYS A 61 12.91 -1.05 -9.97
C LYS A 61 12.05 -1.82 -10.97
N LEU A 62 11.24 -2.75 -10.48
CA LEU A 62 10.25 -3.45 -11.30
C LEU A 62 9.25 -2.45 -11.90
N LEU A 63 8.56 -1.66 -11.08
CA LEU A 63 7.59 -0.67 -11.56
C LEU A 63 8.23 0.35 -12.50
N GLN A 64 9.43 0.86 -12.18
CA GLN A 64 10.16 1.78 -13.05
C GLN A 64 10.42 1.18 -14.44
N SER A 65 10.70 -0.13 -14.51
CA SER A 65 10.84 -0.84 -15.79
C SER A 65 9.53 -0.95 -16.53
N LEU A 66 8.42 -1.27 -15.83
CA LEU A 66 7.12 -1.54 -16.42
C LEU A 66 6.37 -0.27 -16.88
N PHE A 67 6.59 0.88 -16.26
CA PHE A 67 5.90 2.11 -16.69
C PHE A 67 6.19 2.45 -18.15
N VAL A 68 5.12 2.73 -18.91
CA VAL A 68 5.20 3.33 -20.25
C VAL A 68 5.59 4.79 -20.12
N ASP A 69 4.93 5.53 -19.25
CA ASP A 69 5.25 6.93 -18.92
C ASP A 69 6.44 6.98 -17.94
N LYS A 70 7.61 7.31 -18.47
CA LYS A 70 8.86 7.37 -17.69
C LYS A 70 8.98 8.58 -16.76
N SER A 71 8.03 9.51 -16.80
CA SER A 71 7.96 10.64 -15.86
C SER A 71 7.46 10.23 -14.48
N ILE A 72 6.86 9.04 -14.35
CA ILE A 72 6.33 8.52 -13.09
C ILE A 72 7.49 7.95 -12.27
N ASP A 73 7.77 8.56 -11.11
CA ASP A 73 8.72 8.03 -10.13
C ASP A 73 8.02 7.05 -9.19
N PRO A 74 8.42 5.75 -9.14
CA PRO A 74 7.84 4.77 -8.24
C PRO A 74 7.85 5.15 -6.75
N ALA A 75 8.86 5.90 -6.29
CA ALA A 75 8.96 6.35 -4.90
C ALA A 75 7.89 7.39 -4.52
N SER A 76 7.39 8.14 -5.51
CA SER A 76 6.34 9.15 -5.34
C SER A 76 4.93 8.56 -5.34
N LEU A 77 4.77 7.30 -5.72
CA LEU A 77 3.47 6.63 -5.75
C LEU A 77 2.86 6.55 -4.35
N LEU A 78 1.56 6.77 -4.27
CA LEU A 78 0.80 6.41 -3.07
C LEU A 78 0.84 4.89 -2.87
N VAL A 79 1.00 4.45 -1.62
CA VAL A 79 1.09 3.01 -1.28
C VAL A 79 -0.10 2.23 -1.84
N ILE A 80 -1.30 2.82 -1.77
CA ILE A 80 -2.53 2.22 -2.29
C ILE A 80 -2.46 1.94 -3.80
N ASP A 81 -1.89 2.87 -4.59
CA ASP A 81 -1.73 2.71 -6.02
C ASP A 81 -0.54 1.82 -6.37
N LYS A 82 0.58 1.95 -5.65
CA LYS A 82 1.75 1.07 -5.78
C LYS A 82 1.34 -0.40 -5.63
N ASN A 83 0.51 -0.71 -4.62
CA ASN A 83 0.02 -2.06 -4.39
C ASN A 83 -0.86 -2.55 -5.56
N ALA A 84 -1.80 -1.74 -6.05
CA ALA A 84 -2.65 -2.12 -7.19
C ALA A 84 -1.82 -2.42 -8.45
N LEU A 85 -0.82 -1.57 -8.74
CA LEU A 85 0.07 -1.76 -9.88
C LEU A 85 0.91 -3.05 -9.77
N LEU A 86 1.41 -3.37 -8.57
CA LEU A 86 2.18 -4.59 -8.32
C LEU A 86 1.30 -5.85 -8.41
N PHE A 87 0.06 -5.81 -7.90
CA PHE A 87 -0.89 -6.90 -8.07
C PHE A 87 -1.20 -7.15 -9.56
N ALA A 88 -1.47 -6.09 -10.31
CA ALA A 88 -1.72 -6.19 -11.74
C ALA A 88 -0.50 -6.75 -12.49
N ALA A 89 0.72 -6.29 -12.17
CA ALA A 89 1.94 -6.82 -12.76
C ALA A 89 2.13 -8.32 -12.46
N ARG A 90 1.81 -8.77 -11.23
CA ARG A 90 1.88 -10.20 -10.87
C ARG A 90 0.86 -11.03 -11.64
N ILE A 91 -0.39 -10.56 -11.76
CA ILE A 91 -1.46 -11.28 -12.46
C ILE A 91 -1.12 -11.40 -13.96
N ASN A 92 -0.69 -10.31 -14.58
CA ASN A 92 -0.37 -10.33 -16.01
C ASN A 92 0.91 -11.15 -16.30
N GLY A 93 1.93 -11.09 -15.42
CA GLY A 93 3.18 -11.81 -15.63
C GLY A 93 3.12 -13.31 -15.34
N TYR A 94 2.36 -13.73 -14.31
CA TYR A 94 2.38 -15.11 -13.82
C TYR A 94 1.00 -15.75 -13.67
N GLY A 95 -0.04 -15.06 -14.08
CA GLY A 95 -1.43 -15.51 -13.92
C GLY A 95 -2.04 -15.20 -12.56
N PRO A 96 -3.37 -15.33 -12.44
CA PRO A 96 -4.12 -14.95 -11.23
C PRO A 96 -4.03 -15.99 -10.10
N GLU A 97 -3.66 -17.23 -10.38
CA GLU A 97 -3.59 -18.27 -9.37
C GLU A 97 -2.41 -18.05 -8.43
N TYR A 98 -2.69 -18.01 -7.13
CA TYR A 98 -1.68 -17.81 -6.09
C TYR A 98 -1.76 -18.93 -5.05
N PRO A 99 -0.83 -19.91 -5.08
CA PRO A 99 -0.79 -20.98 -4.09
C PRO A 99 -0.34 -20.43 -2.74
N ILE A 100 -1.05 -20.80 -1.69
CA ILE A 100 -0.75 -20.41 -0.31
C ILE A 100 -0.73 -21.62 0.61
N LYS A 101 0.09 -21.54 1.66
CA LYS A 101 0.01 -22.42 2.83
C LYS A 101 -0.58 -21.66 3.99
N ALA A 102 -1.68 -22.13 4.51
CA ALA A 102 -2.45 -21.45 5.54
C ALA A 102 -2.64 -22.33 6.79
N ASN A 103 -2.76 -21.69 7.95
CA ASN A 103 -3.18 -22.36 9.17
C ASN A 103 -4.65 -22.05 9.42
N CYS A 104 -5.45 -23.08 9.57
CA CYS A 104 -6.88 -22.92 9.87
C CYS A 104 -7.07 -22.37 11.29
N PRO A 105 -7.79 -21.26 11.48
CA PRO A 105 -8.04 -20.72 12.81
C PRO A 105 -8.98 -21.60 13.66
N ALA A 106 -9.78 -22.46 13.03
CA ALA A 106 -10.73 -23.32 13.73
C ALA A 106 -10.08 -24.64 14.20
N CYS A 107 -9.38 -25.37 13.32
CA CYS A 107 -8.79 -26.67 13.66
C CYS A 107 -7.27 -26.65 13.83
N LEU A 108 -6.61 -25.50 13.63
CA LEU A 108 -5.16 -25.26 13.73
C LEU A 108 -4.31 -26.11 12.76
N SER A 109 -4.94 -26.86 11.85
CA SER A 109 -4.23 -27.64 10.84
C SER A 109 -3.69 -26.75 9.75
N GLN A 110 -2.49 -27.07 9.26
CA GLN A 110 -1.93 -26.47 8.06
C GLN A 110 -2.55 -27.12 6.82
N PHE A 111 -2.90 -26.32 5.83
CA PHE A 111 -3.45 -26.78 4.56
C PHE A 111 -2.98 -25.93 3.39
N ASP A 112 -2.95 -26.53 2.22
CA ASP A 112 -2.67 -25.83 0.97
C ASP A 112 -3.97 -25.33 0.33
N SER A 113 -3.93 -24.13 -0.22
CA SER A 113 -5.05 -23.52 -0.95
C SER A 113 -4.53 -22.69 -2.12
N VAL A 114 -5.42 -22.31 -3.02
CA VAL A 114 -5.13 -21.40 -4.13
C VAL A 114 -6.07 -20.22 -4.05
N VAL A 115 -5.53 -19.02 -4.08
CA VAL A 115 -6.29 -17.78 -4.10
C VAL A 115 -6.29 -17.22 -5.52
N ASP A 116 -7.46 -16.83 -6.02
CA ASP A 116 -7.56 -16.06 -7.26
C ASP A 116 -7.31 -14.58 -6.96
N LEU A 117 -6.17 -14.07 -7.41
CA LEU A 117 -5.75 -12.68 -7.21
C LEU A 117 -6.70 -11.67 -7.85
N ASN A 118 -7.47 -12.04 -8.89
CA ASN A 118 -8.48 -11.15 -9.46
C ASN A 118 -9.57 -10.78 -8.45
N THR A 119 -9.82 -11.65 -7.47
CA THR A 119 -10.78 -11.37 -6.39
C THR A 119 -10.28 -10.30 -5.43
N LEU A 120 -8.96 -10.12 -5.35
CA LEU A 120 -8.27 -9.16 -4.48
C LEU A 120 -8.02 -7.80 -5.13
N LEU A 121 -8.09 -7.71 -6.47
CA LEU A 121 -7.99 -6.44 -7.20
C LEU A 121 -9.26 -5.58 -7.11
N LYS A 122 -10.18 -5.91 -6.22
CA LYS A 122 -11.35 -5.06 -5.99
C LYS A 122 -10.93 -3.82 -5.21
N ILE A 123 -11.10 -2.67 -5.82
CA ILE A 123 -10.89 -1.38 -5.16
C ILE A 123 -11.99 -1.22 -4.11
N ARG A 124 -11.60 -1.18 -2.84
CA ARG A 124 -12.52 -0.81 -1.76
C ARG A 124 -12.77 0.69 -1.85
N GLU A 125 -14.01 1.07 -2.12
CA GLU A 125 -14.40 2.47 -2.15
C GLU A 125 -14.26 3.11 -0.76
N LYS A 126 -13.91 4.40 -0.77
CA LYS A 126 -13.81 5.20 0.44
C LYS A 126 -15.18 5.38 1.10
N GLU A 127 -15.23 5.22 2.40
CA GLU A 127 -16.40 5.55 3.18
C GLU A 127 -16.47 7.06 3.48
N LYS A 128 -17.65 7.63 3.38
CA LYS A 128 -17.89 8.98 3.89
C LYS A 128 -18.17 8.89 5.39
N LYS A 129 -17.41 9.63 6.19
CA LYS A 129 -17.62 9.73 7.62
C LYS A 129 -17.96 11.15 8.02
N ASP A 130 -18.87 11.29 8.97
CA ASP A 130 -19.21 12.59 9.56
C ASP A 130 -17.97 13.23 10.20
N GLY A 131 -17.77 14.54 9.96
CA GLY A 131 -16.61 15.26 10.47
C GLY A 131 -15.32 15.04 9.69
N VAL A 132 -15.35 14.32 8.54
CA VAL A 132 -14.22 14.17 7.63
C VAL A 132 -14.49 14.96 6.34
N ILE A 133 -13.59 15.86 6.00
CA ILE A 133 -13.70 16.75 4.82
C ILE A 133 -12.51 16.51 3.90
N LEU A 134 -12.80 16.22 2.62
CA LEU A 134 -11.78 16.20 1.57
C LEU A 134 -11.44 17.63 1.18
N LEU A 135 -10.17 18.01 1.34
CA LEU A 135 -9.66 19.33 0.96
C LEU A 135 -9.32 19.35 -0.54
N SER A 136 -9.24 20.56 -1.11
CA SER A 136 -8.93 20.77 -2.54
C SER A 136 -7.54 20.26 -2.98
N ASN A 137 -6.63 20.07 -2.03
CA ASN A 137 -5.28 19.51 -2.25
C ASN A 137 -5.20 17.99 -2.09
N GLY A 138 -6.33 17.28 -1.99
CA GLY A 138 -6.39 15.84 -1.82
C GLY A 138 -6.13 15.32 -0.40
N LEU A 139 -5.96 16.22 0.58
CA LEU A 139 -5.81 15.82 1.99
C LEU A 139 -7.18 15.68 2.67
N LEU A 140 -7.22 14.96 3.79
CA LEU A 140 -8.42 14.85 4.62
C LEU A 140 -8.27 15.68 5.90
N SER A 141 -9.29 16.45 6.22
CA SER A 141 -9.42 17.16 7.51
C SER A 141 -10.39 16.40 8.40
N VAL A 142 -9.99 16.14 9.65
CA VAL A 142 -10.73 15.35 10.64
C VAL A 142 -10.86 16.14 11.92
N THR A 143 -12.09 16.30 12.45
CA THR A 143 -12.31 16.87 13.79
C THR A 143 -12.40 15.77 14.82
N LEU A 144 -11.50 15.77 15.82
CA LEU A 144 -11.43 14.75 16.85
C LEU A 144 -12.53 14.94 17.91
N PRO A 145 -13.13 13.85 18.45
CA PRO A 145 -14.31 13.94 19.31
C PRO A 145 -14.03 14.41 20.74
N VAL A 146 -12.85 14.17 21.30
CA VAL A 146 -12.51 14.54 22.67
C VAL A 146 -11.79 15.89 22.72
N THR A 147 -10.66 16.00 22.05
CA THR A 147 -9.84 17.22 22.05
C THR A 147 -10.40 18.33 21.18
N LYS A 148 -11.34 18.03 20.29
CA LYS A 148 -11.84 18.94 19.25
C LYS A 148 -10.75 19.46 18.30
N TRP A 149 -9.59 18.81 18.29
CA TRP A 149 -8.52 19.19 17.37
C TRP A 149 -8.93 18.91 15.92
N VAL A 150 -8.54 19.82 15.05
CA VAL A 150 -8.65 19.64 13.59
C VAL A 150 -7.33 19.07 13.10
N VAL A 151 -7.36 17.81 12.65
CA VAL A 151 -6.17 17.09 12.18
C VAL A 151 -6.26 16.94 10.67
N VAL A 152 -5.20 17.34 9.96
CA VAL A 152 -5.08 17.12 8.51
C VAL A 152 -4.19 15.92 8.28
N ILE A 153 -4.69 14.96 7.48
CA ILE A 153 -4.00 13.72 7.15
C ILE A 153 -3.84 13.53 5.65
N LYS A 154 -2.79 12.79 5.26
CA LYS A 154 -2.47 12.43 3.88
C LYS A 154 -2.43 10.91 3.71
N PRO A 155 -2.67 10.36 2.50
CA PRO A 155 -2.30 8.99 2.20
C PRO A 155 -0.77 8.86 2.14
N LEU A 156 -0.25 7.71 2.57
CA LEU A 156 1.19 7.46 2.54
C LEU A 156 1.68 7.22 1.11
N SER A 157 2.81 7.83 0.77
CA SER A 157 3.61 7.48 -0.41
C SER A 157 4.58 6.34 -0.09
N GLY A 158 5.20 5.75 -1.13
CA GLY A 158 6.29 4.80 -0.98
C GLY A 158 7.43 5.36 -0.12
N ALA A 159 7.82 6.61 -0.37
CA ALA A 159 8.86 7.29 0.41
C ALA A 159 8.49 7.48 1.90
N ASP A 160 7.21 7.76 2.20
CA ASP A 160 6.75 7.83 3.60
C ASP A 160 6.82 6.46 4.29
N GLN A 161 6.45 5.39 3.58
CA GLN A 161 6.52 4.03 4.09
C GLN A 161 7.97 3.61 4.38
N ASP A 162 8.89 3.90 3.47
CA ASP A 162 10.31 3.60 3.65
C ASP A 162 10.92 4.36 4.82
N ASN A 163 10.54 5.64 4.99
CA ASN A 163 10.96 6.44 6.14
C ASN A 163 10.44 5.85 7.47
N LEU A 164 9.17 5.47 7.52
CA LEU A 164 8.59 4.84 8.69
C LEU A 164 9.34 3.55 9.05
N GLN A 165 9.61 2.70 8.06
CA GLN A 165 10.34 1.46 8.24
C GLN A 165 11.74 1.71 8.82
N LYS A 166 12.49 2.66 8.27
CA LYS A 166 13.83 3.05 8.77
C LYS A 166 13.79 3.55 10.23
N ILE A 167 12.79 4.35 10.58
CA ILE A 167 12.60 4.84 11.96
C ILE A 167 12.37 3.67 12.91
N LEU A 168 11.47 2.73 12.54
CA LEU A 168 11.15 1.57 13.36
C LEU A 168 12.35 0.62 13.53
N GLU A 169 13.10 0.37 12.46
CA GLU A 169 14.33 -0.44 12.50
C GLU A 169 15.42 0.21 13.36
N THR A 170 15.60 1.53 13.26
CA THR A 170 16.58 2.27 14.07
C THR A 170 16.23 2.20 15.55
N LYS A 171 14.94 2.37 15.90
CA LYS A 171 14.46 2.23 17.28
C LYS A 171 14.68 0.81 17.81
N LYS A 172 14.39 -0.21 16.98
CA LYS A 172 14.63 -1.62 17.33
C LYS A 172 16.10 -1.91 17.60
N LYS A 173 17.00 -1.43 16.74
CA LYS A 173 18.46 -1.61 16.90
C LYS A 173 19.01 -0.95 18.19
N ASN A 174 18.42 0.17 18.57
CA ASN A 174 18.85 0.94 19.75
C ASN A 174 18.13 0.54 21.04
N ASN A 175 17.30 -0.53 21.04
CA ASN A 175 16.45 -0.94 22.17
C ASN A 175 15.58 0.18 22.73
N ILE A 176 15.19 1.15 21.90
CA ILE A 176 14.25 2.22 22.26
C ILE A 176 12.84 1.66 22.14
N ASP A 177 11.97 2.00 23.10
CA ASP A 177 10.57 1.59 23.11
C ASP A 177 9.93 1.77 21.72
N GLN A 178 9.44 0.66 21.18
CA GLN A 178 8.80 0.62 19.87
C GLN A 178 7.39 1.22 19.95
N ASN A 179 7.30 2.55 20.07
CA ASN A 179 6.03 3.27 19.96
C ASN A 179 5.52 3.23 18.50
N SER A 180 5.38 2.02 17.96
CA SER A 180 5.00 1.79 16.56
C SER A 180 3.67 2.47 16.20
N LEU A 181 2.72 2.52 17.14
CA LEU A 181 1.45 3.20 16.96
C LEU A 181 1.61 4.71 16.75
N ILE A 182 2.44 5.36 17.59
CA ILE A 182 2.68 6.81 17.51
C ILE A 182 3.38 7.15 16.19
N GLU A 183 4.41 6.39 15.80
CA GLU A 183 5.13 6.62 14.55
C GLU A 183 4.23 6.36 13.33
N ASN A 184 3.37 5.35 13.38
CA ASN A 184 2.38 5.12 12.32
C ASN A 184 1.43 6.32 12.18
N ILE A 185 0.86 6.83 13.26
CA ILE A 185 -0.03 8.00 13.21
C ILE A 185 0.74 9.21 12.68
N ARG A 186 1.95 9.45 13.19
CA ARG A 186 2.81 10.55 12.75
C ARG A 186 3.10 10.54 11.25
N SER A 187 3.27 9.36 10.65
CA SER A 187 3.64 9.22 9.24
C SER A 187 2.61 9.80 8.28
N TYR A 188 1.34 9.83 8.64
CA TYR A 188 0.26 10.36 7.81
C TYR A 188 -0.36 11.67 8.31
N VAL A 189 -0.01 12.16 9.50
CA VAL A 189 -0.48 13.46 10.01
C VAL A 189 0.36 14.60 9.39
N VAL A 190 -0.31 15.54 8.77
CA VAL A 190 0.29 16.73 8.13
C VAL A 190 0.28 17.93 9.07
N SER A 191 -0.84 18.16 9.77
CA SER A 191 -0.96 19.24 10.75
C SER A 191 -2.02 18.94 11.81
N ILE A 192 -1.88 19.59 12.96
CA ILE A 192 -2.86 19.59 14.05
C ILE A 192 -3.16 21.05 14.40
N ASN A 193 -4.41 21.47 14.27
CA ASN A 193 -4.85 22.87 14.44
C ASN A 193 -3.98 23.88 13.65
N GLY A 194 -3.53 23.48 12.45
CA GLY A 194 -2.66 24.31 11.61
C GLY A 194 -1.17 24.27 11.97
N VAL A 195 -0.79 23.65 13.09
CA VAL A 195 0.62 23.43 13.47
C VAL A 195 1.22 22.31 12.65
N ILE A 196 2.35 22.57 11.96
CA ILE A 196 3.05 21.64 11.07
C ILE A 196 4.41 21.18 11.66
N ASP A 197 4.82 21.73 12.80
CA ASP A 197 6.09 21.37 13.44
C ASP A 197 6.09 19.90 13.91
N GLY A 198 7.09 19.15 13.46
CA GLY A 198 7.17 17.71 13.71
C GLY A 198 7.32 17.32 15.17
N THR A 199 7.94 18.17 16.01
CA THR A 199 8.09 17.94 17.45
C THR A 199 6.77 18.15 18.17
N SER A 200 6.10 19.27 17.89
CA SER A 200 4.78 19.57 18.45
C SER A 200 3.72 18.53 18.04
N ILE A 201 3.76 18.05 16.79
CA ILE A 201 2.87 16.98 16.32
C ILE A 201 3.16 15.67 17.08
N TYR A 202 4.44 15.32 17.29
CA TYR A 202 4.80 14.12 18.03
C TYR A 202 4.31 14.17 19.48
N GLU A 203 4.50 15.29 20.16
CA GLU A 203 4.00 15.51 21.52
C GLU A 203 2.48 15.43 21.60
N ALA A 204 1.78 16.07 20.65
CA ALA A 204 0.33 16.03 20.58
C ALA A 204 -0.19 14.59 20.36
N ILE A 205 0.42 13.82 19.47
CA ILE A 205 0.04 12.42 19.22
C ILE A 205 0.31 11.55 20.43
N THR A 206 1.45 11.76 21.11
CA THR A 206 1.84 11.00 22.32
C THR A 206 0.83 11.20 23.45
N ASN A 207 0.30 12.40 23.60
CA ASN A 207 -0.67 12.77 24.65
C ASN A 207 -2.13 12.68 24.17
N MET A 208 -2.38 12.18 22.95
CA MET A 208 -3.71 12.09 22.36
C MET A 208 -4.57 11.07 23.11
N PRO A 209 -5.82 11.42 23.51
CA PRO A 209 -6.75 10.46 24.08
C PRO A 209 -6.97 9.25 23.17
N ALA A 210 -7.06 8.06 23.75
CA ALA A 210 -7.21 6.81 23.01
C ALA A 210 -8.43 6.81 22.05
N ARG A 211 -9.52 7.50 22.43
CA ARG A 211 -10.71 7.64 21.59
C ARG A 211 -10.43 8.46 20.31
N ASP A 212 -9.66 9.52 20.43
CA ASP A 212 -9.24 10.36 19.31
C ASP A 212 -8.28 9.61 18.39
N SER A 213 -7.28 8.95 18.97
CA SER A 213 -6.34 8.09 18.26
C SER A 213 -7.04 6.94 17.49
N LYS A 214 -8.06 6.30 18.11
CA LYS A 214 -8.84 5.25 17.46
C LYS A 214 -9.64 5.80 16.27
N LEU A 215 -10.31 6.96 16.42
CA LEU A 215 -11.03 7.59 15.32
C LEU A 215 -10.10 7.91 14.16
N LEU A 216 -8.93 8.52 14.45
CA LEU A 216 -7.98 8.93 13.42
C LEU A 216 -7.49 7.74 12.60
N ARG A 217 -7.18 6.60 13.24
CA ARG A 217 -6.80 5.36 12.57
C ARG A 217 -7.94 4.77 11.73
N ASN A 218 -9.16 4.79 12.24
CA ASN A 218 -10.33 4.32 11.50
C ASN A 218 -10.59 5.21 10.27
N VAL A 219 -10.49 6.53 10.42
CA VAL A 219 -10.62 7.46 9.28
C VAL A 219 -9.54 7.17 8.23
N TYR A 220 -8.29 6.96 8.65
CA TYR A 220 -7.21 6.61 7.72
C TYR A 220 -7.54 5.32 6.94
N SER A 221 -7.96 4.27 7.66
CA SER A 221 -8.31 2.97 7.05
C SER A 221 -9.52 3.04 6.11
N ASP A 222 -10.55 3.80 6.47
CA ASP A 222 -11.86 3.69 5.82
C ASP A 222 -12.10 4.79 4.77
N CYS A 223 -11.47 5.96 4.96
CA CYS A 223 -11.66 7.10 4.06
C CYS A 223 -10.65 7.19 2.91
N PHE A 224 -9.52 6.48 2.99
CA PHE A 224 -8.66 6.28 1.82
C PHE A 224 -9.04 4.98 1.11
N PRO A 225 -9.14 5.00 -0.23
CA PRO A 225 -9.40 3.78 -1.00
C PRO A 225 -8.23 2.80 -0.85
N ASN A 226 -8.51 1.51 -0.95
CA ASN A 226 -7.47 0.47 -0.91
C ASN A 226 -7.93 -0.74 -1.74
N ILE A 227 -7.00 -1.64 -2.02
CA ILE A 227 -7.33 -2.96 -2.57
C ILE A 227 -7.60 -3.94 -1.43
N THR A 228 -8.47 -4.92 -1.68
CA THR A 228 -8.69 -6.01 -0.72
C THR A 228 -7.52 -6.97 -0.79
N THR A 229 -6.91 -7.29 0.35
CA THR A 229 -5.84 -8.30 0.46
C THR A 229 -6.29 -9.57 1.16
N THR A 230 -7.55 -9.60 1.63
CA THR A 230 -8.14 -10.74 2.33
C THR A 230 -8.96 -11.57 1.36
N SER A 231 -8.71 -12.88 1.33
CA SER A 231 -9.47 -13.88 0.57
C SER A 231 -10.13 -14.88 1.51
N GLN A 232 -11.34 -15.29 1.14
CA GLN A 232 -12.02 -16.40 1.82
C GLN A 232 -11.53 -17.73 1.25
N VAL A 233 -11.00 -18.58 2.11
CA VAL A 233 -10.55 -19.92 1.75
C VAL A 233 -11.24 -20.96 2.63
N VAL A 234 -11.45 -22.16 2.07
CA VAL A 234 -12.07 -23.29 2.79
C VAL A 234 -10.97 -24.23 3.23
N CYS A 235 -10.92 -24.52 4.53
CA CYS A 235 -9.99 -25.48 5.09
C CYS A 235 -10.25 -26.89 4.52
N THR A 236 -9.22 -27.53 3.97
CA THR A 236 -9.35 -28.88 3.41
C THR A 236 -9.55 -29.96 4.46
N VAL A 237 -9.24 -29.67 5.74
CA VAL A 237 -9.35 -30.63 6.87
C VAL A 237 -10.72 -30.57 7.53
N CYS A 238 -11.14 -29.40 8.02
CA CYS A 238 -12.41 -29.25 8.75
C CYS A 238 -13.54 -28.61 7.94
N ARG A 239 -13.27 -28.14 6.73
CA ARG A 239 -14.18 -27.46 5.81
C ARG A 239 -14.72 -26.12 6.33
N GLU A 240 -14.15 -25.58 7.38
CA GLU A 240 -14.46 -24.25 7.87
C GLU A 240 -13.90 -23.18 6.92
N THR A 241 -14.67 -22.10 6.73
CA THR A 241 -14.23 -20.95 5.93
C THR A 241 -13.41 -20.01 6.80
N ALA A 242 -12.23 -19.60 6.31
CA ALA A 242 -11.35 -18.67 6.99
C ALA A 242 -11.01 -17.49 6.07
N ASP A 243 -11.01 -16.29 6.64
CA ASP A 243 -10.50 -15.10 5.98
C ASP A 243 -8.98 -15.08 6.16
N LEU A 244 -8.25 -15.18 5.06
CA LEU A 244 -6.78 -15.15 5.05
C LEU A 244 -6.28 -13.92 4.31
N GLU A 245 -5.35 -13.22 4.93
CA GLU A 245 -4.64 -12.13 4.29
C GLU A 245 -3.54 -12.69 3.40
N VAL A 246 -3.53 -12.29 2.12
CA VAL A 246 -2.45 -12.61 1.19
C VAL A 246 -1.27 -11.68 1.49
N PRO A 247 -0.12 -12.22 1.91
CA PRO A 247 1.03 -11.40 2.26
C PRO A 247 1.60 -10.71 1.03
N PHE A 248 1.65 -9.38 1.06
CA PHE A 248 2.20 -8.58 -0.02
C PHE A 248 3.69 -8.28 0.24
N THR A 249 4.52 -9.29 -0.03
CA THR A 249 5.97 -9.22 0.11
C THR A 249 6.65 -9.53 -1.24
N ILE A 250 7.97 -9.43 -1.30
CA ILE A 250 8.73 -9.81 -2.49
C ILE A 250 8.44 -11.26 -2.91
N SER A 251 8.21 -12.16 -1.95
CA SER A 251 7.84 -13.56 -2.22
C SER A 251 6.53 -13.73 -3.00
N PHE A 252 5.68 -12.68 -3.07
CA PHE A 252 4.47 -12.62 -3.88
C PHE A 252 4.73 -12.89 -5.36
N PHE A 253 5.91 -12.52 -5.87
CA PHE A 253 6.30 -12.79 -7.26
C PHE A 253 6.92 -14.18 -7.47
N TRP A 254 7.28 -14.91 -6.39
CA TRP A 254 7.98 -16.20 -6.47
C TRP A 254 7.19 -17.40 -5.96
N SER A 255 5.89 -17.26 -5.78
CA SER A 255 5.05 -18.42 -5.43
C SER A 255 5.13 -19.48 -6.52
N LYS A 256 5.66 -20.65 -6.12
CA LYS A 256 5.74 -21.85 -6.97
C LYS A 256 4.40 -22.56 -7.00
#